data_b93ecc9082b8f0fb1c953bc7721559e8
#
_entry.id   b93ecc9082b8f0fb1c953bc7721559e8
#
_cell.length_a   1.000
_cell.length_b   1.000
_cell.length_c   1.000
_cell.angle_alpha   90.00
_cell.angle_beta   90.00
_cell.angle_gamma   90.00
#
_symmetry.space_group_name_H-M   'P 1'
#
loop_
_entity.id
_entity.type
_entity.pdbx_description
1 polymer ?
#
loop_
_entity_poly.entity_id
_entity_poly.type
_entity_poly.pdbx_seq_one_letter_code
_entity_poly.pdbx_strand_id
1 'polypeptide(L)'
;MLHHLAILKGITNKTERTQMVEALLQQTNLWDARKKSLSTYSGGMKQRFGIAQALLANPKLIIVDEPTAGLDPAERNRFLNLLSSIGSNVTVILSTHIVDDVRELCPRMAIISNGELLLEGAPSEALDSLVGKIWSKVVATDDELRALEGTFLVSARCLRCLPL
;
A
#
# COMPACT_ATOMS: atom_id res chain seq x y z
N MET A 1 -6.16 7.07 23.40
CA MET A 1 -4.90 6.35 23.10
C MET A 1 -3.89 7.25 22.39
N LEU A 2 -4.18 7.95 21.28
CA LEU A 2 -3.20 8.85 20.59
C LEU A 2 -2.59 9.90 21.53
N HIS A 3 -3.35 10.51 22.43
CA HIS A 3 -2.80 11.45 23.41
C HIS A 3 -1.72 10.83 24.32
N HIS A 4 -1.86 9.58 24.70
CA HIS A 4 -0.83 8.88 25.50
C HIS A 4 0.42 8.61 24.69
N LEU A 5 0.25 8.16 23.43
CA LEU A 5 1.36 7.95 22.52
C LEU A 5 2.11 9.25 22.20
N ALA A 6 1.39 10.34 22.07
CA ALA A 6 1.99 11.67 21.86
C ALA A 6 2.85 12.10 23.07
N ILE A 7 2.39 11.83 24.31
CA ILE A 7 3.19 12.08 25.52
C ILE A 7 4.47 11.23 25.51
N LEU A 8 4.36 9.95 25.18
CA LEU A 8 5.53 9.05 25.09
C LEU A 8 6.53 9.48 24.03
N LYS A 9 6.06 10.16 22.97
CA LYS A 9 6.90 10.76 21.92
C LYS A 9 7.41 12.18 22.27
N GLY A 10 7.23 12.64 23.51
CA GLY A 10 7.77 13.90 24.01
C GLY A 10 6.87 15.13 23.85
N ILE A 11 5.64 14.97 23.31
CA ILE A 11 4.69 16.09 23.17
C ILE A 11 3.96 16.28 24.50
N THR A 12 4.61 17.00 25.42
CA THR A 12 4.11 17.20 26.79
C THR A 12 3.10 18.32 26.92
N ASN A 13 3.20 19.35 26.06
CA ASN A 13 2.26 20.48 26.06
C ASN A 13 0.86 20.00 25.68
N LYS A 14 -0.12 20.25 26.54
CA LYS A 14 -1.50 19.78 26.36
C LYS A 14 -2.19 20.38 25.13
N THR A 15 -1.99 21.67 24.89
CA THR A 15 -2.63 22.38 23.75
C THR A 15 -2.08 21.89 22.44
N GLU A 16 -0.75 21.86 22.28
CA GLU A 16 -0.06 21.34 21.10
C GLU A 16 -0.47 19.89 20.82
N ARG A 17 -0.43 19.05 21.83
CA ARG A 17 -0.84 17.65 21.71
C ARG A 17 -2.29 17.48 21.26
N THR A 18 -3.20 18.31 21.79
CA THR A 18 -4.61 18.24 21.38
C THR A 18 -4.78 18.62 19.93
N GLN A 19 -4.19 19.74 19.51
CA GLN A 19 -4.23 20.20 18.12
C GLN A 19 -3.64 19.18 17.16
N MET A 20 -2.48 18.59 17.48
CA MET A 20 -1.85 17.56 16.66
C MET A 20 -2.71 16.32 16.55
N VAL A 21 -3.26 15.81 17.66
CA VAL A 21 -4.11 14.60 17.64
C VAL A 21 -5.40 14.85 16.84
N GLU A 22 -6.01 16.02 16.96
CA GLU A 22 -7.20 16.38 16.19
C GLU A 22 -6.89 16.43 14.69
N ALA A 23 -5.81 17.12 14.31
CA ALA A 23 -5.37 17.20 12.92
C ALA A 23 -5.10 15.80 12.31
N LEU A 24 -4.39 14.93 13.04
CA LEU A 24 -4.11 13.57 12.59
C LEU A 24 -5.36 12.73 12.44
N LEU A 25 -6.32 12.83 13.37
CA LEU A 25 -7.60 12.12 13.27
C LEU A 25 -8.45 12.58 12.09
N GLN A 26 -8.40 13.87 11.75
CA GLN A 26 -9.05 14.42 10.56
C GLN A 26 -8.36 13.93 9.29
N GLN A 27 -7.03 14.06 9.21
CA GLN A 27 -6.23 13.64 8.05
C GLN A 27 -6.39 12.14 7.75
N THR A 28 -6.48 11.31 8.79
CA THR A 28 -6.68 9.85 8.64
C THR A 28 -8.15 9.43 8.53
N ASN A 29 -9.08 10.39 8.46
CA ASN A 29 -10.52 10.16 8.41
C ASN A 29 -11.03 9.25 9.56
N LEU A 30 -10.55 9.52 10.79
CA LEU A 30 -10.95 8.83 12.01
C LEU A 30 -11.66 9.72 13.02
N TRP A 31 -11.89 11.01 12.66
CA TRP A 31 -12.48 11.97 13.57
C TRP A 31 -13.84 11.53 14.15
N ASP A 32 -14.73 11.01 13.31
CA ASP A 32 -16.07 10.58 13.75
C ASP A 32 -16.03 9.35 14.66
N ALA A 33 -14.98 8.55 14.50
CA ALA A 33 -14.76 7.35 15.31
C ALA A 33 -13.89 7.58 16.56
N ARG A 34 -13.43 8.82 16.82
CA ARG A 34 -12.46 9.15 17.89
C ARG A 34 -12.87 8.72 19.30
N LYS A 35 -14.17 8.58 19.55
CA LYS A 35 -14.73 8.14 20.84
C LYS A 35 -14.95 6.63 20.93
N LYS A 36 -14.85 5.90 19.82
CA LYS A 36 -15.03 4.45 19.80
C LYS A 36 -13.80 3.73 20.35
N SER A 37 -13.99 2.52 20.88
CA SER A 37 -12.88 1.65 21.27
C SER A 37 -12.14 1.16 20.00
N LEU A 38 -10.81 1.04 20.07
CA LEU A 38 -10.00 0.49 18.99
C LEU A 38 -10.37 -0.97 18.65
N SER A 39 -10.92 -1.71 19.62
CA SER A 39 -11.42 -3.08 19.40
C SER A 39 -12.57 -3.12 18.38
N THR A 40 -13.33 -2.03 18.25
CA THR A 40 -14.48 -1.92 17.32
C THR A 40 -14.10 -1.34 15.96
N TYR A 41 -12.84 -1.02 15.73
CA TYR A 41 -12.37 -0.50 14.46
C TYR A 41 -12.32 -1.60 13.40
N SER A 42 -12.73 -1.26 12.16
CA SER A 42 -12.49 -2.12 11.00
C SER A 42 -11.00 -2.28 10.72
N GLY A 43 -10.63 -3.23 9.86
CA GLY A 43 -9.24 -3.41 9.42
C GLY A 43 -8.63 -2.12 8.89
N GLY A 44 -9.31 -1.44 7.95
CA GLY A 44 -8.86 -0.17 7.39
C GLY A 44 -8.79 0.96 8.42
N MET A 45 -9.71 1.01 9.38
CA MET A 45 -9.63 1.98 10.48
C MET A 45 -8.41 1.74 11.38
N LYS A 46 -8.07 0.48 11.66
CA LYS A 46 -6.87 0.13 12.44
C LYS A 46 -5.59 0.52 11.71
N GLN A 47 -5.51 0.30 10.41
CA GLN A 47 -4.36 0.70 9.60
C GLN A 47 -4.22 2.23 9.54
N ARG A 48 -5.30 2.98 9.31
CA ARG A 48 -5.27 4.45 9.36
C ARG A 48 -4.90 4.98 10.74
N PHE A 49 -5.33 4.30 11.81
CA PHE A 49 -4.88 4.63 13.17
C PHE A 49 -3.38 4.38 13.37
N GLY A 50 -2.83 3.30 12.79
CA GLY A 50 -1.39 3.03 12.75
C GLY A 50 -0.61 4.16 12.08
N ILE A 51 -1.10 4.67 10.94
CA ILE A 51 -0.50 5.84 10.28
C ILE A 51 -0.60 7.10 11.13
N ALA A 52 -1.76 7.38 11.74
CA ALA A 52 -1.91 8.51 12.65
C ALA A 52 -0.90 8.43 13.83
N GLN A 53 -0.68 7.22 14.35
CA GLN A 53 0.33 6.97 15.38
C GLN A 53 1.76 7.18 14.86
N ALA A 54 2.06 6.74 13.64
CA ALA A 54 3.38 6.89 13.04
C ALA A 54 3.71 8.38 12.81
N LEU A 55 2.74 9.18 12.36
CA LEU A 55 2.88 10.61 12.09
C LEU A 55 3.05 11.49 13.35
N LEU A 56 2.73 10.96 14.55
CA LEU A 56 3.00 11.70 15.78
C LEU A 56 4.47 12.12 15.85
N ALA A 57 4.71 13.38 16.25
CA ALA A 57 6.04 14.00 16.36
C ALA A 57 6.75 14.26 15.00
N ASN A 58 5.99 14.37 13.91
CA ASN A 58 6.48 14.79 12.59
C ASN A 58 7.73 14.01 12.13
N PRO A 59 7.64 12.69 11.91
CA PRO A 59 8.77 11.90 11.48
C PRO A 59 9.23 12.32 10.08
N LYS A 60 10.52 12.14 9.79
CA LYS A 60 11.07 12.31 8.44
C LYS A 60 10.92 11.06 7.59
N LEU A 61 10.78 9.91 8.22
CA LEU A 61 10.68 8.59 7.59
C LEU A 61 9.58 7.77 8.26
N ILE A 62 8.74 7.13 7.45
CA ILE A 62 7.76 6.13 7.87
C ILE A 62 8.05 4.84 7.08
N ILE A 63 8.07 3.73 7.79
CA ILE A 63 8.18 2.40 7.19
C ILE A 63 6.89 1.65 7.48
N VAL A 64 6.24 1.12 6.46
CA VAL A 64 5.00 0.35 6.55
C VAL A 64 5.14 -0.98 5.83
N ASP A 65 4.67 -2.03 6.47
CA ASP A 65 4.75 -3.39 5.96
C ASP A 65 3.34 -3.87 5.59
N GLU A 66 3.16 -4.30 4.32
CA GLU A 66 1.92 -4.80 3.75
C GLU A 66 0.67 -3.94 4.11
N PRO A 67 0.71 -2.62 3.90
CA PRO A 67 -0.28 -1.71 4.50
C PRO A 67 -1.69 -1.85 3.93
N THR A 68 -1.87 -2.46 2.77
CA THR A 68 -3.15 -2.63 2.09
C THR A 68 -3.68 -4.07 2.14
N ALA A 69 -2.91 -4.99 2.75
CA ALA A 69 -3.30 -6.38 2.85
C ALA A 69 -4.62 -6.56 3.61
N GLY A 70 -5.55 -7.33 3.03
CA GLY A 70 -6.84 -7.62 3.66
C GLY A 70 -7.84 -6.45 3.69
N LEU A 71 -7.56 -5.35 3.00
CA LEU A 71 -8.53 -4.28 2.80
C LEU A 71 -9.47 -4.58 1.63
N ASP A 72 -10.73 -4.16 1.77
CA ASP A 72 -11.62 -4.08 0.63
C ASP A 72 -11.16 -2.98 -0.36
N PRO A 73 -11.61 -3.01 -1.64
CA PRO A 73 -11.15 -2.06 -2.65
C PRO A 73 -11.37 -0.58 -2.27
N ALA A 74 -12.49 -0.27 -1.61
CA ALA A 74 -12.81 1.11 -1.22
C ALA A 74 -11.88 1.61 -0.09
N GLU A 75 -11.62 0.77 0.92
CA GLU A 75 -10.69 1.08 2.01
C GLU A 75 -9.24 1.15 1.50
N ARG A 76 -8.86 0.26 0.56
CA ARG A 76 -7.53 0.30 -0.09
C ARG A 76 -7.31 1.64 -0.79
N ASN A 77 -8.23 2.07 -1.64
CA ASN A 77 -8.12 3.35 -2.35
C ASN A 77 -8.02 4.54 -1.37
N ARG A 78 -8.81 4.54 -0.30
CA ARG A 78 -8.73 5.56 0.74
C ARG A 78 -7.36 5.58 1.43
N PHE A 79 -6.79 4.40 1.65
CA PHE A 79 -5.50 4.27 2.30
C PHE A 79 -4.36 4.72 1.37
N LEU A 80 -4.40 4.35 0.08
CA LEU A 80 -3.43 4.79 -0.92
C LEU A 80 -3.44 6.32 -1.08
N ASN A 81 -4.63 6.93 -1.14
CA ASN A 81 -4.77 8.39 -1.17
C ASN A 81 -4.18 9.06 0.07
N LEU A 82 -4.37 8.46 1.25
CA LEU A 82 -3.75 8.95 2.49
C LEU A 82 -2.22 8.89 2.41
N LEU A 83 -1.65 7.76 1.99
CA LEU A 83 -0.19 7.62 1.84
C LEU A 83 0.38 8.60 0.82
N SER A 84 -0.29 8.81 -0.31
CA SER A 84 0.09 9.79 -1.31
C SER A 84 0.14 11.21 -0.73
N SER A 85 -0.87 11.60 0.04
CA SER A 85 -0.91 12.92 0.68
C SER A 85 0.20 13.12 1.72
N ILE A 86 0.59 12.06 2.42
CA ILE A 86 1.68 12.09 3.41
C ILE A 86 3.05 12.15 2.71
N GLY A 87 3.20 11.39 1.63
CA GLY A 87 4.44 11.27 0.87
C GLY A 87 4.97 12.58 0.30
N SER A 88 4.14 13.63 0.21
CA SER A 88 4.59 14.98 -0.18
C SER A 88 5.51 15.64 0.85
N ASN A 89 5.43 15.24 2.13
CA ASN A 89 6.15 15.87 3.24
C ASN A 89 7.05 14.91 4.04
N VAL A 90 6.83 13.61 3.89
CA VAL A 90 7.51 12.56 4.67
C VAL A 90 7.98 11.48 3.71
N THR A 91 9.21 11.00 3.87
CA THR A 91 9.66 9.82 3.12
C THR A 91 8.90 8.58 3.60
N VAL A 92 8.24 7.87 2.69
CA VAL A 92 7.51 6.65 3.00
C VAL A 92 8.19 5.47 2.29
N ILE A 93 8.59 4.47 3.06
CA ILE A 93 9.02 3.18 2.54
C ILE A 93 7.89 2.19 2.82
N LEU A 94 7.38 1.56 1.78
CA LEU A 94 6.38 0.51 1.94
C LEU A 94 6.89 -0.81 1.37
N SER A 95 6.66 -1.90 2.08
CA SER A 95 6.80 -3.25 1.53
C SER A 95 5.43 -3.75 1.10
N THR A 96 5.33 -4.34 -0.07
CA THR A 96 4.10 -4.95 -0.56
C THR A 96 4.39 -5.98 -1.65
N HIS A 97 3.54 -7.00 -1.75
CA HIS A 97 3.51 -7.93 -2.88
C HIS A 97 2.45 -7.52 -3.93
N ILE A 98 1.73 -6.42 -3.71
CA ILE A 98 0.67 -5.94 -4.60
C ILE A 98 1.27 -4.93 -5.60
N VAL A 99 1.48 -5.39 -6.83
CA VAL A 99 2.14 -4.61 -7.89
C VAL A 99 1.37 -3.32 -8.22
N ASP A 100 0.04 -3.34 -8.14
CA ASP A 100 -0.78 -2.16 -8.41
C ASP A 100 -0.51 -1.03 -7.42
N ASP A 101 -0.26 -1.34 -6.12
CA ASP A 101 0.10 -0.32 -5.13
C ASP A 101 1.42 0.35 -5.48
N VAL A 102 2.40 -0.43 -5.96
CA VAL A 102 3.71 0.10 -6.37
C VAL A 102 3.56 1.05 -7.56
N ARG A 103 2.77 0.67 -8.57
CA ARG A 103 2.53 1.51 -9.75
C ARG A 103 1.83 2.81 -9.42
N GLU A 104 0.91 2.78 -8.47
CA GLU A 104 0.07 3.94 -8.12
C GLU A 104 0.80 4.93 -7.21
N LEU A 105 1.61 4.43 -6.26
CA LEU A 105 2.19 5.25 -5.20
C LEU A 105 3.68 5.52 -5.35
N CYS A 106 4.44 4.58 -5.92
CA CYS A 106 5.88 4.60 -5.75
C CYS A 106 6.59 5.21 -6.97
N PRO A 107 7.28 6.36 -6.81
CA PRO A 107 8.15 6.88 -7.88
C PRO A 107 9.39 6.02 -8.09
N ARG A 108 9.81 5.27 -7.07
CA ARG A 108 10.94 4.32 -7.11
C ARG A 108 10.56 3.04 -6.38
N MET A 109 11.07 1.92 -6.88
CA MET A 109 10.89 0.60 -6.27
C MET A 109 12.19 -0.19 -6.24
N ALA A 110 12.21 -1.21 -5.40
CA ALA A 110 13.23 -2.25 -5.37
C ALA A 110 12.55 -3.61 -5.33
N ILE A 111 13.01 -4.56 -6.13
CA ILE A 111 12.56 -5.95 -6.09
C ILE A 111 13.63 -6.76 -5.35
N ILE A 112 13.20 -7.42 -4.26
CA ILE A 112 14.06 -8.24 -3.41
C ILE A 112 13.57 -9.68 -3.47
N SER A 113 14.49 -10.62 -3.65
CA SER A 113 14.20 -12.06 -3.56
C SER A 113 15.37 -12.77 -2.89
N ASN A 114 15.08 -13.67 -1.95
CA ASN A 114 16.06 -14.43 -1.20
C ASN A 114 17.17 -13.58 -0.54
N GLY A 115 16.83 -12.35 -0.13
CA GLY A 115 17.78 -11.42 0.49
C GLY A 115 18.67 -10.66 -0.51
N GLU A 116 18.48 -10.85 -1.80
CA GLU A 116 19.21 -10.17 -2.86
C GLU A 116 18.34 -9.11 -3.56
N LEU A 117 18.96 -7.99 -3.90
CA LEU A 117 18.35 -6.93 -4.69
C LEU A 117 18.41 -7.32 -6.16
N LEU A 118 17.25 -7.63 -6.76
CA LEU A 118 17.16 -8.03 -8.16
C LEU A 118 17.06 -6.85 -9.13
N LEU A 119 16.34 -5.80 -8.72
CA LEU A 119 16.10 -4.63 -9.54
C LEU A 119 15.82 -3.42 -8.65
N GLU A 120 16.30 -2.25 -9.07
CA GLU A 120 15.99 -0.96 -8.46
C GLU A 120 15.75 0.06 -9.59
N GLY A 121 14.73 0.93 -9.42
CA GLY A 121 14.45 1.99 -10.41
C GLY A 121 13.01 2.48 -10.33
N ALA A 122 12.59 3.23 -11.35
CA ALA A 122 11.19 3.59 -11.52
C ALA A 122 10.37 2.38 -12.03
N PRO A 123 9.11 2.20 -11.61
CA PRO A 123 8.25 1.14 -12.13
C PRO A 123 8.10 1.17 -13.66
N SER A 124 8.09 2.37 -14.26
CA SER A 124 8.04 2.53 -15.71
C SER A 124 9.28 1.97 -16.41
N GLU A 125 10.48 2.22 -15.86
CA GLU A 125 11.75 1.71 -16.43
C GLU A 125 11.78 0.17 -16.40
N ALA A 126 11.26 -0.42 -15.33
CA ALA A 126 11.14 -1.88 -15.23
C ALA A 126 10.21 -2.44 -16.33
N LEU A 127 9.08 -1.78 -16.58
CA LEU A 127 8.13 -2.17 -17.62
C LEU A 127 8.76 -2.01 -19.02
N ASP A 128 9.44 -0.89 -19.28
CA ASP A 128 10.10 -0.63 -20.56
C ASP A 128 11.16 -1.69 -20.88
N SER A 129 11.86 -2.20 -19.86
CA SER A 129 12.84 -3.28 -20.02
C SER A 129 12.23 -4.60 -20.48
N LEU A 130 10.93 -4.78 -20.35
CA LEU A 130 10.17 -5.97 -20.71
C LEU A 130 9.51 -5.86 -22.09
N VAL A 131 9.55 -4.70 -22.74
CA VAL A 131 9.02 -4.50 -24.08
C VAL A 131 9.69 -5.47 -25.05
N GLY A 132 8.89 -6.21 -25.81
CA GLY A 132 9.37 -7.24 -26.74
C GLY A 132 9.82 -8.56 -26.10
N LYS A 133 9.77 -8.69 -24.76
CA LYS A 133 10.09 -9.92 -24.04
C LYS A 133 8.86 -10.64 -23.49
N ILE A 134 7.75 -9.93 -23.35
CA ILE A 134 6.48 -10.47 -22.84
C ILE A 134 5.43 -10.35 -23.95
N TRP A 135 4.74 -11.44 -24.19
CA TRP A 135 3.70 -11.55 -25.19
C TRP A 135 2.41 -12.06 -24.54
N SER A 136 1.27 -11.60 -25.01
CA SER A 136 -0.03 -12.14 -24.61
C SER A 136 -0.71 -12.77 -25.81
N LYS A 137 -1.29 -13.95 -25.61
CA LYS A 137 -2.07 -14.67 -26.61
C LYS A 137 -3.35 -15.20 -25.97
N VAL A 138 -4.47 -15.00 -26.63
CA VAL A 138 -5.72 -15.65 -26.27
C VAL A 138 -5.73 -17.04 -26.91
N VAL A 139 -5.87 -18.08 -26.10
CA VAL A 139 -6.00 -19.47 -26.55
C VAL A 139 -7.43 -19.94 -26.33
N ALA A 140 -7.92 -20.75 -27.25
CA ALA A 140 -9.31 -21.25 -27.19
C ALA A 140 -9.42 -22.61 -26.45
N THR A 141 -8.33 -23.37 -26.38
CA THR A 141 -8.32 -24.72 -25.81
C THR A 141 -7.15 -24.94 -24.84
N ASP A 142 -7.33 -25.89 -23.93
CA ASP A 142 -6.27 -26.32 -22.99
C ASP A 142 -5.09 -26.99 -23.71
N ASP A 143 -5.30 -27.60 -24.85
CA ASP A 143 -4.21 -28.20 -25.64
C ASP A 143 -3.29 -27.16 -26.26
N GLU A 144 -3.85 -26.05 -26.71
CA GLU A 144 -3.04 -24.90 -27.17
C GLU A 144 -2.23 -24.29 -26.02
N LEU A 145 -2.80 -24.23 -24.82
CA LEU A 145 -2.10 -23.72 -23.63
C LEU A 145 -0.91 -24.64 -23.27
N ARG A 146 -1.13 -25.96 -23.22
CA ARG A 146 -0.06 -26.95 -22.93
C ARG A 146 1.07 -26.91 -23.94
N ALA A 147 0.74 -26.70 -25.21
CA ALA A 147 1.76 -26.56 -26.26
C ALA A 147 2.69 -25.35 -26.04
N LEU A 148 2.16 -24.25 -25.48
CA LEU A 148 2.96 -23.07 -25.13
C LEU A 148 3.78 -23.28 -23.85
N GLU A 149 3.25 -23.98 -22.84
CA GLU A 149 3.95 -24.29 -21.59
C GLU A 149 5.24 -25.11 -21.81
N GLY A 150 5.29 -25.93 -22.85
CA GLY A 150 6.49 -26.69 -23.22
C GLY A 150 7.63 -25.83 -23.80
N THR A 151 7.34 -24.60 -24.21
CA THR A 151 8.31 -23.73 -24.92
C THR A 151 8.57 -22.42 -24.19
N PHE A 152 7.60 -21.93 -23.43
CA PHE A 152 7.65 -20.61 -22.78
C PHE A 152 7.27 -20.70 -21.31
N LEU A 153 7.75 -19.74 -20.49
CA LEU A 153 7.23 -19.53 -19.15
C LEU A 153 5.84 -18.88 -19.28
N VAL A 154 4.78 -19.64 -19.00
CA VAL A 154 3.38 -19.21 -19.19
C VAL A 154 2.74 -18.84 -17.86
N SER A 155 2.08 -17.67 -17.82
CA SER A 155 1.14 -17.30 -16.76
C SER A 155 -0.25 -17.20 -17.38
N ALA A 156 -1.15 -18.14 -17.06
CA ALA A 156 -2.48 -18.18 -17.64
C ALA A 156 -3.54 -17.58 -16.72
N ARG A 157 -4.47 -16.79 -17.30
CA ARG A 157 -5.72 -16.39 -16.66
C ARG A 157 -6.89 -16.98 -17.44
N CYS A 158 -7.75 -17.71 -16.77
CA CYS A 158 -9.00 -18.18 -17.37
C CYS A 158 -9.97 -16.99 -17.50
N LEU A 159 -10.24 -16.55 -18.73
CA LEU A 159 -11.32 -15.62 -19.04
C LEU A 159 -12.57 -16.46 -19.33
N ARG A 160 -13.39 -16.73 -18.32
CA ARG A 160 -14.75 -17.23 -18.56
C ARG A 160 -15.58 -16.07 -19.07
N CYS A 161 -15.85 -16.05 -20.37
CA CYS A 161 -16.98 -15.30 -20.89
C CYS A 161 -18.25 -15.95 -20.35
N LEU A 162 -19.04 -15.23 -19.56
CA LEU A 162 -20.42 -15.61 -19.29
C LEU A 162 -21.16 -15.57 -20.64
N PRO A 163 -21.95 -16.59 -20.99
CA PRO A 163 -22.82 -16.50 -22.16
C PRO A 163 -23.78 -15.35 -21.97
N LEU A 164 -23.96 -14.56 -23.02
CA LEU A 164 -24.99 -13.53 -23.15
C LEU A 164 -26.38 -14.12 -22.94
#